data_524bc22ea20fa145d3ed803c8d2d4585
#
_entry.id   524bc22ea20fa145d3ed803c8d2d4585
#
_cell.length_a   1.000
_cell.length_b   1.000
_cell.length_c   1.000
_cell.angle_alpha   90.00
_cell.angle_beta   90.00
_cell.angle_gamma   90.00
#
_symmetry.space_group_name_H-M   'P 1'
#
loop_
_entity.id
_entity.type
_entity.pdbx_description
1 polymer ?
#
loop_
_entity_poly.entity_id
_entity_poly.type
_entity_poly.pdbx_seq_one_letter_code
_entity_poly.pdbx_strand_id
1 'polypeptide(L)'
;AGTVYGAATINKAVSRAESLGYHVLGAINTDFFATSTGVPMGIVIEDGDYQSSPENEAAMTVTDGKVELVESPKIQLTLTNQTNGTQIHPQHLNKVRAATGGMYLMNRHFSTVSTRTSTSGWYVRMKLVDGSEGAKLALNTDLTLQVTEMLQSSYPLDIGEDEYVLTADDASGYLFNYQTFAVGDKITLRASCDNETLSNAQWAGGVGDIMVKNG
;
A
#
# COMPACT_ATOMS: atom_id res chain seq x y z
N ALA A 1 18.06 5.14 -7.22
CA ALA A 1 17.12 4.70 -6.22
C ALA A 1 16.15 5.85 -5.94
N GLY A 2 14.98 5.80 -6.44
CA GLY A 2 13.97 6.83 -6.29
C GLY A 2 12.93 6.43 -5.27
N THR A 3 12.19 7.40 -4.79
CA THR A 3 10.89 7.18 -4.20
C THR A 3 10.00 6.54 -5.26
N VAL A 4 9.25 5.52 -4.93
CA VAL A 4 8.31 4.87 -5.85
C VAL A 4 7.22 5.87 -6.24
N TYR A 5 6.71 6.62 -5.27
CA TYR A 5 5.80 7.73 -5.53
C TYR A 5 6.57 9.04 -5.75
N GLY A 6 6.26 9.72 -6.83
CA GLY A 6 6.84 11.01 -7.17
C GLY A 6 6.04 11.71 -8.26
N ALA A 7 6.08 13.03 -8.27
CA ALA A 7 5.41 13.82 -9.31
C ALA A 7 6.18 13.73 -10.63
N ALA A 8 5.48 13.37 -11.69
CA ALA A 8 5.98 13.41 -13.05
C ALA A 8 4.91 13.99 -13.99
N THR A 9 5.33 14.61 -15.09
CA THR A 9 4.39 15.00 -16.14
C THR A 9 3.95 13.78 -16.94
N ILE A 10 2.73 13.82 -17.50
CA ILE A 10 2.22 12.76 -18.39
C ILE A 10 3.22 12.46 -19.51
N ASN A 11 3.83 13.48 -20.11
CA ASN A 11 4.81 13.29 -21.17
C ASN A 11 6.04 12.47 -20.71
N LYS A 12 6.51 12.68 -19.47
CA LYS A 12 7.60 11.87 -18.92
C LYS A 12 7.17 10.42 -18.70
N ALA A 13 5.94 10.20 -18.24
CA ALA A 13 5.39 8.85 -18.07
C ALA A 13 5.26 8.14 -19.42
N VAL A 14 4.73 8.81 -20.45
CA VAL A 14 4.65 8.29 -21.82
C VAL A 14 6.03 7.93 -22.36
N SER A 15 6.99 8.89 -22.31
CA SER A 15 8.36 8.62 -22.78
C SER A 15 9.02 7.45 -22.04
N ARG A 16 8.73 7.28 -20.75
CA ARG A 16 9.22 6.12 -19.97
C ARG A 16 8.62 4.82 -20.48
N ALA A 17 7.30 4.77 -20.69
CA ALA A 17 6.62 3.59 -21.22
C ALA A 17 7.17 3.21 -22.61
N GLU A 18 7.31 4.18 -23.50
CA GLU A 18 7.90 3.96 -24.84
C GLU A 18 9.34 3.45 -24.75
N SER A 19 10.15 3.98 -23.82
CA SER A 19 11.51 3.47 -23.60
C SER A 19 11.59 2.03 -23.11
N LEU A 20 10.48 1.51 -22.55
CA LEU A 20 10.31 0.13 -22.14
C LEU A 20 9.73 -0.77 -23.25
N GLY A 21 9.50 -0.20 -24.44
CA GLY A 21 9.00 -0.93 -25.60
C GLY A 21 7.48 -0.92 -25.77
N TYR A 22 6.73 -0.19 -24.93
CA TYR A 22 5.29 -0.03 -25.11
C TYR A 22 4.96 0.94 -26.24
N HIS A 23 3.91 0.65 -27.00
CA HIS A 23 3.33 1.60 -27.95
C HIS A 23 2.16 2.33 -27.27
N VAL A 24 2.39 3.56 -26.84
CA VAL A 24 1.41 4.34 -26.07
C VAL A 24 0.39 4.99 -27.01
N LEU A 25 -0.87 4.55 -26.92
CA LEU A 25 -1.98 5.11 -27.70
C LEU A 25 -2.65 6.30 -27.02
N GLY A 26 -2.55 6.40 -25.69
CA GLY A 26 -3.13 7.48 -24.90
C GLY A 26 -2.67 7.41 -23.45
N ALA A 27 -2.79 8.50 -22.73
CA ALA A 27 -2.48 8.61 -21.32
C ALA A 27 -3.41 9.59 -20.64
N ILE A 28 -3.89 9.24 -19.45
CA ILE A 28 -4.72 10.10 -18.60
C ILE A 28 -4.17 10.11 -17.18
N ASN A 29 -4.46 11.18 -16.44
CA ASN A 29 -4.27 11.17 -14.99
C ASN A 29 -5.51 10.63 -14.34
N THR A 30 -5.37 9.63 -13.46
CA THR A 30 -6.50 8.94 -12.85
C THR A 30 -6.77 9.37 -11.42
N ASP A 31 -5.77 9.80 -10.67
CA ASP A 31 -5.90 10.02 -9.22
C ASP A 31 -5.39 11.39 -8.79
N PHE A 32 -5.88 11.85 -7.65
CA PHE A 32 -5.26 12.93 -6.90
C PHE A 32 -4.09 12.39 -6.09
N PHE A 33 -3.12 13.23 -5.84
CA PHE A 33 -1.95 12.89 -5.04
C PHE A 33 -1.47 14.08 -4.21
N ALA A 34 -0.82 13.80 -3.10
CA ALA A 34 -0.19 14.83 -2.30
C ALA A 34 0.99 15.43 -3.07
N THR A 35 0.86 16.70 -3.49
CA THR A 35 1.85 17.37 -4.38
C THR A 35 3.25 17.46 -3.76
N SER A 36 3.34 17.49 -2.42
CA SER A 36 4.62 17.54 -1.67
C SER A 36 5.35 16.19 -1.64
N THR A 37 4.65 15.08 -1.79
CA THR A 37 5.21 13.72 -1.62
C THR A 37 5.05 12.84 -2.84
N GLY A 38 4.07 13.13 -3.70
CA GLY A 38 3.66 12.26 -4.82
C GLY A 38 2.86 11.02 -4.38
N VAL A 39 2.51 10.90 -3.09
CA VAL A 39 1.72 9.76 -2.59
C VAL A 39 0.29 9.86 -3.12
N PRO A 40 -0.24 8.81 -3.80
CA PRO A 40 -1.60 8.79 -4.31
C PRO A 40 -2.62 8.81 -3.16
N MET A 41 -3.75 9.47 -3.36
CA MET A 41 -4.86 9.50 -2.40
C MET A 41 -5.71 8.24 -2.52
N GLY A 42 -5.96 7.76 -3.73
CA GLY A 42 -6.76 6.59 -3.98
C GLY A 42 -5.97 5.28 -4.00
N ILE A 43 -6.67 4.25 -4.46
CA ILE A 43 -6.11 2.90 -4.63
C ILE A 43 -5.09 2.86 -5.75
N VAL A 44 -4.07 2.01 -5.58
CA VAL A 44 -3.17 1.60 -6.66
C VAL A 44 -3.03 0.08 -6.64
N ILE A 45 -3.34 -0.55 -7.77
CA ILE A 45 -2.97 -1.94 -8.09
C ILE A 45 -2.16 -1.90 -9.38
N GLU A 46 -1.00 -2.52 -9.39
CA GLU A 46 -0.14 -2.64 -10.56
C GLU A 46 0.27 -4.09 -10.77
N ASP A 47 -0.13 -4.65 -11.91
CA ASP A 47 0.13 -6.06 -12.26
C ASP A 47 -0.32 -7.03 -11.14
N GLY A 48 -1.53 -6.78 -10.60
CA GLY A 48 -2.14 -7.55 -9.51
C GLY A 48 -1.56 -7.28 -8.11
N ASP A 49 -0.55 -6.42 -7.98
CA ASP A 49 0.06 -6.04 -6.70
C ASP A 49 -0.66 -4.83 -6.09
N TYR A 50 -1.22 -5.00 -4.92
CA TYR A 50 -1.92 -3.96 -4.18
C TYR A 50 -0.92 -3.05 -3.47
N GLN A 51 -0.75 -1.84 -3.98
CA GLN A 51 0.33 -0.92 -3.59
C GLN A 51 -0.12 0.27 -2.76
N SER A 52 -1.40 0.68 -2.81
CA SER A 52 -1.89 1.82 -2.03
C SER A 52 -3.36 1.64 -1.68
N SER A 53 -3.70 1.91 -0.42
CA SER A 53 -5.07 1.82 0.05
C SER A 53 -5.96 2.92 -0.52
N PRO A 54 -7.26 2.63 -0.80
CA PRO A 54 -8.22 3.67 -1.13
C PRO A 54 -8.45 4.56 0.10
N GLU A 55 -8.80 5.83 -0.15
CA GLU A 55 -9.43 6.68 0.86
C GLU A 55 -10.94 6.69 0.63
N ASN A 56 -11.48 7.66 -0.07
CA ASN A 56 -12.92 7.77 -0.30
C ASN A 56 -13.31 7.88 -1.78
N GLU A 57 -12.35 7.67 -2.69
CA GLU A 57 -12.55 7.79 -4.12
C GLU A 57 -13.08 6.49 -4.72
N ALA A 58 -13.71 6.59 -5.89
CA ALA A 58 -13.98 5.46 -6.75
C ALA A 58 -12.66 4.92 -7.35
N ALA A 59 -12.72 3.73 -7.92
CA ALA A 59 -11.58 3.15 -8.64
C ALA A 59 -11.95 2.82 -10.08
N MET A 60 -11.02 3.06 -10.99
CA MET A 60 -11.03 2.49 -12.33
C MET A 60 -10.13 1.25 -12.32
N THR A 61 -10.65 0.14 -12.83
CA THR A 61 -9.91 -1.13 -12.94
C THR A 61 -9.70 -1.51 -14.39
N VAL A 62 -8.63 -2.26 -14.64
CA VAL A 62 -8.37 -2.88 -15.95
C VAL A 62 -8.04 -4.35 -15.72
N THR A 63 -8.80 -5.22 -16.41
CA THR A 63 -8.60 -6.68 -16.40
C THR A 63 -8.79 -7.19 -17.82
N ASP A 64 -7.79 -7.84 -18.39
CA ASP A 64 -7.80 -8.39 -19.76
C ASP A 64 -8.27 -7.38 -20.82
N GLY A 65 -7.83 -6.12 -20.68
CA GLY A 65 -8.19 -5.02 -21.56
C GLY A 65 -9.58 -4.43 -21.35
N LYS A 66 -10.38 -4.96 -20.42
CA LYS A 66 -11.68 -4.43 -20.04
C LYS A 66 -11.51 -3.40 -18.92
N VAL A 67 -12.13 -2.22 -19.10
CA VAL A 67 -12.16 -1.14 -18.11
C VAL A 67 -13.49 -1.17 -17.37
N GLU A 68 -13.45 -1.14 -16.04
CA GLU A 68 -14.64 -1.08 -15.19
C GLU A 68 -14.44 -0.03 -14.07
N LEU A 69 -15.56 0.41 -13.47
CA LEU A 69 -15.55 1.34 -12.35
C LEU A 69 -16.10 0.66 -11.09
N VAL A 70 -15.42 0.90 -9.97
CA VAL A 70 -15.83 0.47 -8.63
C VAL A 70 -16.09 1.71 -7.78
N GLU A 71 -17.33 1.94 -7.37
CA GLU A 71 -17.73 3.19 -6.70
C GLU A 71 -17.13 3.38 -5.31
N SER A 72 -16.97 2.32 -4.57
CA SER A 72 -16.47 2.36 -3.19
C SER A 72 -15.58 1.15 -2.94
N PRO A 73 -14.33 1.20 -3.38
CA PRO A 73 -13.39 0.12 -3.14
C PRO A 73 -13.16 -0.06 -1.63
N LYS A 74 -13.44 -1.26 -1.12
CA LYS A 74 -13.21 -1.60 0.29
C LYS A 74 -12.22 -2.75 0.36
N ILE A 75 -11.11 -2.50 1.03
CA ILE A 75 -10.07 -3.50 1.25
C ILE A 75 -9.69 -3.47 2.73
N GLN A 76 -9.73 -4.62 3.36
CA GLN A 76 -9.33 -4.77 4.75
C GLN A 76 -7.95 -5.44 4.82
N LEU A 77 -6.98 -4.73 5.36
CA LEU A 77 -5.69 -5.31 5.73
C LEU A 77 -5.84 -6.06 7.06
N THR A 78 -5.27 -7.25 7.12
CA THR A 78 -5.21 -8.05 8.36
C THR A 78 -3.81 -8.61 8.53
N LEU A 79 -3.21 -8.34 9.68
CA LEU A 79 -1.99 -8.99 10.15
C LEU A 79 -2.40 -9.98 11.25
N THR A 80 -2.18 -11.26 11.01
CA THR A 80 -2.45 -12.31 12.00
C THR A 80 -1.13 -12.83 12.53
N ASN A 81 -0.87 -12.63 13.82
CA ASN A 81 0.27 -13.22 14.49
C ASN A 81 0.01 -14.73 14.70
N GLN A 82 0.80 -15.58 14.02
CA GLN A 82 0.64 -17.03 14.06
C GLN A 82 1.03 -17.64 15.43
N THR A 83 1.82 -16.91 16.24
CA THR A 83 2.28 -17.37 17.55
C THR A 83 1.18 -17.27 18.62
N ASN A 84 0.42 -16.17 18.61
CA ASN A 84 -0.56 -15.86 19.66
C ASN A 84 -2.01 -15.70 19.14
N GLY A 85 -2.23 -15.76 17.82
CA GLY A 85 -3.54 -15.62 17.20
C GLY A 85 -4.10 -14.20 17.16
N THR A 86 -3.35 -13.19 17.60
CA THR A 86 -3.81 -11.79 17.59
C THR A 86 -3.95 -11.30 16.15
N GLN A 87 -5.06 -10.63 15.88
CA GLN A 87 -5.31 -9.95 14.61
C GLN A 87 -5.26 -8.44 14.78
N ILE A 88 -4.59 -7.77 13.83
CA ILE A 88 -4.44 -6.32 13.76
C ILE A 88 -4.84 -5.87 12.38
N HIS A 89 -5.58 -4.77 12.31
CA HIS A 89 -6.12 -4.22 11.06
C HIS A 89 -5.55 -2.82 10.80
N PRO A 90 -4.41 -2.70 10.09
CA PRO A 90 -3.91 -1.40 9.65
C PRO A 90 -4.95 -0.71 8.75
N GLN A 91 -5.15 0.58 8.96
CA GLN A 91 -6.10 1.37 8.20
C GLN A 91 -5.53 1.82 6.85
N HIS A 92 -4.21 1.92 6.75
CA HIS A 92 -3.55 2.51 5.60
C HIS A 92 -2.42 1.62 5.06
N LEU A 93 -2.37 1.49 3.73
CA LEU A 93 -1.23 0.91 3.02
C LEU A 93 -0.52 2.01 2.23
N ASN A 94 0.77 2.21 2.50
CA ASN A 94 1.64 3.14 1.78
C ASN A 94 1.13 4.60 1.76
N LYS A 95 0.59 5.06 2.88
CA LYS A 95 0.18 6.46 3.11
C LYS A 95 1.13 7.15 4.07
N VAL A 96 1.18 8.48 4.02
CA VAL A 96 1.96 9.28 4.97
C VAL A 96 1.35 9.19 6.36
N ARG A 97 2.14 8.76 7.35
CA ARG A 97 1.67 8.63 8.73
C ARG A 97 1.29 9.99 9.31
N ALA A 98 0.11 10.06 9.91
CA ALA A 98 -0.38 11.20 10.65
C ALA A 98 -0.61 10.85 12.13
N ALA A 99 -0.52 11.84 13.01
CA ALA A 99 -0.58 11.65 14.46
C ALA A 99 -1.87 10.98 14.97
N THR A 100 -2.99 11.16 14.26
CA THR A 100 -4.30 10.61 14.64
C THR A 100 -4.88 9.67 13.60
N GLY A 101 -4.10 9.30 12.59
CA GLY A 101 -4.59 8.59 11.41
C GLY A 101 -4.74 7.08 11.55
N GLY A 102 -4.33 6.48 12.67
CA GLY A 102 -4.38 5.04 12.85
C GLY A 102 -3.04 4.34 12.64
N MET A 103 -3.11 3.07 12.24
CA MET A 103 -1.93 2.24 11.91
C MET A 103 -1.69 2.22 10.41
N TYR A 104 -0.43 2.32 10.04
CA TYR A 104 0.07 2.36 8.67
C TYR A 104 0.95 1.14 8.41
N LEU A 105 0.66 0.43 7.33
CA LEU A 105 1.54 -0.59 6.78
C LEU A 105 2.27 0.01 5.58
N MET A 106 3.58 -0.08 5.56
CA MET A 106 4.43 0.49 4.52
C MET A 106 5.38 -0.55 3.98
N ASN A 107 5.66 -0.50 2.69
CA ASN A 107 6.67 -1.30 2.03
C ASN A 107 7.45 -0.46 1.01
N ARG A 108 8.26 -1.10 0.18
CA ARG A 108 9.09 -0.44 -0.85
C ARG A 108 8.30 0.40 -1.87
N HIS A 109 7.02 0.10 -2.09
CA HIS A 109 6.18 0.92 -2.97
C HIS A 109 5.94 2.32 -2.40
N PHE A 110 5.94 2.48 -1.08
CA PHE A 110 5.85 3.80 -0.47
C PHE A 110 7.13 4.62 -0.69
N SER A 111 8.27 4.08 -0.33
CA SER A 111 9.57 4.73 -0.45
C SER A 111 10.70 3.77 -0.06
N THR A 112 11.92 4.14 -0.46
CA THR A 112 13.16 3.52 0.06
C THR A 112 13.45 3.94 1.49
N VAL A 113 12.87 5.06 1.92
CA VAL A 113 12.98 5.58 3.28
C VAL A 113 11.60 5.53 3.89
N SER A 114 11.50 4.96 5.08
CA SER A 114 10.24 4.80 5.76
C SER A 114 9.59 6.11 6.06
N THR A 115 8.33 6.03 6.11
CA THR A 115 7.40 6.89 6.80
C THR A 115 7.46 8.38 6.46
N ARG A 116 8.55 8.93 5.93
CA ARG A 116 8.74 10.36 5.64
C ARG A 116 8.26 11.30 6.76
N THR A 117 8.23 10.82 7.99
CA THR A 117 7.75 11.56 9.15
C THR A 117 8.84 11.63 10.19
N SER A 118 8.97 12.79 10.82
CA SER A 118 9.87 13.04 11.94
C SER A 118 9.15 13.00 13.29
N THR A 119 7.88 12.59 13.34
CA THR A 119 7.14 12.45 14.58
C THR A 119 7.46 11.12 15.25
N SER A 120 7.51 11.12 16.58
CA SER A 120 7.73 9.92 17.38
C SER A 120 6.66 8.86 17.10
N GLY A 121 7.06 7.61 17.06
CA GLY A 121 6.17 6.49 16.87
C GLY A 121 6.85 5.16 17.09
N TRP A 122 6.04 4.13 17.12
CA TRP A 122 6.51 2.75 17.20
C TRP A 122 6.52 2.09 15.82
N TYR A 123 7.39 1.11 15.67
CA TYR A 123 7.62 0.40 14.41
C TYR A 123 7.80 -1.10 14.67
N VAL A 124 7.12 -1.92 13.87
CA VAL A 124 7.36 -3.36 13.75
C VAL A 124 7.84 -3.61 12.33
N ARG A 125 9.10 -3.98 12.18
CA ARG A 125 9.68 -4.37 10.89
C ARG A 125 9.47 -5.84 10.68
N MET A 126 9.01 -6.19 9.49
CA MET A 126 8.76 -7.55 9.07
C MET A 126 9.37 -7.77 7.70
N LYS A 127 9.84 -8.96 7.43
CA LYS A 127 10.38 -9.34 6.13
C LYS A 127 9.63 -10.55 5.59
N LEU A 128 9.48 -10.64 4.27
CA LEU A 128 9.00 -11.87 3.61
C LEU A 128 9.88 -13.04 4.05
N VAL A 129 9.25 -14.17 4.35
CA VAL A 129 10.00 -15.38 4.72
C VAL A 129 10.82 -15.89 3.53
N ASP A 130 11.91 -16.59 3.81
CA ASP A 130 12.80 -17.15 2.79
C ASP A 130 12.03 -17.96 1.73
N GLY A 131 12.34 -17.74 0.46
CA GLY A 131 11.67 -18.35 -0.68
C GLY A 131 10.40 -17.63 -1.15
N SER A 132 10.09 -16.47 -0.55
CA SER A 132 8.95 -15.61 -0.93
C SER A 132 9.40 -14.23 -1.42
N GLU A 133 10.68 -14.06 -1.72
CA GLU A 133 11.27 -12.78 -2.16
C GLU A 133 10.56 -12.28 -3.42
N GLY A 134 10.21 -11.01 -3.43
CA GLY A 134 9.49 -10.38 -4.53
C GLY A 134 8.03 -10.79 -4.66
N ALA A 135 7.46 -11.48 -3.66
CA ALA A 135 6.05 -11.83 -3.65
C ALA A 135 5.17 -10.58 -3.57
N LYS A 136 4.14 -10.53 -4.42
CA LYS A 136 3.19 -9.42 -4.49
C LYS A 136 2.12 -9.55 -3.42
N LEU A 137 1.66 -8.42 -2.90
CA LEU A 137 0.45 -8.38 -2.07
C LEU A 137 -0.79 -8.39 -2.97
N ALA A 138 -1.14 -9.56 -3.48
CA ALA A 138 -2.37 -9.70 -4.25
C ALA A 138 -3.61 -9.77 -3.34
N LEU A 139 -4.73 -9.19 -3.79
CA LEU A 139 -5.98 -9.23 -3.03
C LEU A 139 -6.44 -10.69 -2.81
N ASN A 140 -6.97 -10.94 -1.62
CA ASN A 140 -7.48 -12.25 -1.19
C ASN A 140 -6.42 -13.37 -1.12
N THR A 141 -5.13 -13.05 -1.16
CA THR A 141 -4.04 -14.01 -0.96
C THR A 141 -3.28 -13.70 0.33
N ASP A 142 -2.59 -14.70 0.85
CA ASP A 142 -1.83 -14.58 2.08
C ASP A 142 -0.34 -14.44 1.76
N LEU A 143 0.33 -13.48 2.42
CA LEU A 143 1.77 -13.41 2.51
C LEU A 143 2.22 -13.79 3.92
N THR A 144 3.32 -14.52 4.02
CA THR A 144 3.94 -14.81 5.32
C THR A 144 5.16 -13.93 5.51
N LEU A 145 5.15 -13.19 6.62
CA LEU A 145 6.21 -12.30 7.07
C LEU A 145 6.81 -12.83 8.38
N GLN A 146 8.03 -12.41 8.68
CA GLN A 146 8.63 -12.61 9.99
C GLN A 146 9.03 -11.28 10.59
N VAL A 147 8.70 -11.06 11.87
CA VAL A 147 9.14 -9.87 12.62
C VAL A 147 10.65 -9.91 12.81
N THR A 148 11.35 -8.90 12.31
CA THR A 148 12.81 -8.80 12.36
C THR A 148 13.29 -7.79 13.38
N GLU A 149 12.52 -6.73 13.62
CA GLU A 149 12.89 -5.66 14.55
C GLU A 149 11.66 -4.95 15.09
N MET A 150 11.77 -4.48 16.33
CA MET A 150 10.76 -3.66 16.99
C MET A 150 11.44 -2.49 17.68
N LEU A 151 10.98 -1.27 17.41
CA LEU A 151 11.59 -0.06 17.99
C LEU A 151 10.61 1.09 18.10
N GLN A 152 10.96 2.07 18.91
CA GLN A 152 10.35 3.40 18.93
C GLN A 152 11.38 4.42 18.43
N SER A 153 10.97 5.34 17.57
CA SER A 153 11.87 6.31 16.96
C SER A 153 11.12 7.57 16.55
N SER A 154 11.80 8.70 16.66
CA SER A 154 11.38 9.98 16.06
C SER A 154 11.98 10.21 14.68
N TYR A 155 12.77 9.26 14.18
CA TYR A 155 13.43 9.38 12.88
C TYR A 155 12.84 8.41 11.88
N PRO A 156 12.86 8.76 10.58
CA PRO A 156 12.53 7.83 9.51
C PRO A 156 13.44 6.59 9.57
N LEU A 157 12.90 5.45 9.16
CA LEU A 157 13.64 4.20 9.01
C LEU A 157 13.84 3.91 7.52
N ASP A 158 14.89 3.22 7.14
CA ASP A 158 15.01 2.66 5.80
C ASP A 158 14.05 1.46 5.66
N ILE A 159 13.39 1.35 4.50
CA ILE A 159 12.61 0.17 4.12
C ILE A 159 13.42 -0.61 3.10
N GLY A 160 13.81 -1.83 3.44
CA GLY A 160 14.51 -2.75 2.56
C GLY A 160 13.59 -3.34 1.47
N GLU A 161 14.17 -4.06 0.54
CA GLU A 161 13.43 -4.93 -0.36
C GLU A 161 12.79 -6.06 0.47
N ASP A 162 11.60 -6.52 0.07
CA ASP A 162 10.84 -7.55 0.78
C ASP A 162 10.49 -7.21 2.25
N GLU A 163 10.60 -5.96 2.65
CA GLU A 163 10.24 -5.50 3.98
C GLU A 163 8.87 -4.79 4.01
N TYR A 164 8.17 -5.04 5.11
CA TYR A 164 6.95 -4.36 5.52
C TYR A 164 7.18 -3.73 6.90
N VAL A 165 6.74 -2.50 7.06
CA VAL A 165 6.84 -1.76 8.32
C VAL A 165 5.45 -1.37 8.78
N LEU A 166 5.01 -1.95 9.90
CA LEU A 166 3.81 -1.50 10.60
C LEU A 166 4.19 -0.40 11.57
N THR A 167 3.47 0.72 11.55
CA THR A 167 3.76 1.87 12.41
C THR A 167 2.51 2.64 12.77
N ALA A 168 2.54 3.29 13.93
CA ALA A 168 1.62 4.34 14.31
C ALA A 168 2.36 5.43 15.10
N ASP A 169 1.76 6.60 15.16
CA ASP A 169 2.26 7.69 15.99
C ASP A 169 2.04 7.36 17.49
N ASP A 170 2.94 7.79 18.37
CA ASP A 170 2.83 7.56 19.82
C ASP A 170 1.57 8.19 20.42
N ALA A 171 1.07 9.28 19.82
CA ALA A 171 -0.17 9.93 20.24
C ALA A 171 -1.44 9.22 19.75
N SER A 172 -1.33 8.22 18.89
CA SER A 172 -2.47 7.55 18.22
C SER A 172 -3.26 6.60 19.13
N GLY A 173 -2.72 6.21 20.28
CA GLY A 173 -3.36 5.24 21.19
C GLY A 173 -3.20 3.78 20.81
N TYR A 174 -2.44 3.45 19.77
CA TYR A 174 -2.22 2.08 19.27
C TYR A 174 -1.00 1.36 19.87
N LEU A 175 -0.42 1.87 20.96
CA LEU A 175 0.78 1.28 21.57
C LEU A 175 0.54 -0.16 22.06
N PHE A 176 -0.66 -0.51 22.50
CA PHE A 176 -0.98 -1.87 22.92
C PHE A 176 -0.87 -2.88 21.77
N ASN A 177 -1.10 -2.46 20.54
CA ASN A 177 -0.92 -3.31 19.36
C ASN A 177 0.55 -3.67 19.14
N TYR A 178 1.46 -2.72 19.36
CA TYR A 178 2.89 -2.97 19.31
C TYR A 178 3.33 -4.07 20.28
N GLN A 179 2.75 -4.10 21.47
CA GLN A 179 3.08 -5.09 22.53
C GLN A 179 2.62 -6.52 22.20
N THR A 180 1.82 -6.73 21.16
CA THR A 180 1.37 -8.06 20.74
C THR A 180 2.35 -8.77 19.82
N PHE A 181 3.42 -8.10 19.40
CA PHE A 181 4.47 -8.66 18.57
C PHE A 181 5.72 -9.01 19.39
N ALA A 182 6.49 -9.96 18.87
CA ALA A 182 7.85 -10.24 19.32
C ALA A 182 8.74 -10.51 18.10
N VAL A 183 10.04 -10.19 18.21
CA VAL A 183 11.00 -10.54 17.17
C VAL A 183 11.03 -12.05 16.98
N GLY A 184 10.95 -12.48 15.72
CA GLY A 184 10.84 -13.90 15.35
C GLY A 184 9.41 -14.38 15.09
N ASP A 185 8.36 -13.63 15.50
CA ASP A 185 6.99 -14.00 15.21
C ASP A 185 6.73 -14.11 13.72
N LYS A 186 5.97 -15.12 13.31
CA LYS A 186 5.43 -15.25 11.96
C LYS A 186 4.08 -14.58 11.87
N ILE A 187 3.92 -13.77 10.83
CA ILE A 187 2.73 -12.95 10.61
C ILE A 187 2.13 -13.30 9.24
N THR A 188 0.86 -13.64 9.21
CA THR A 188 0.11 -13.70 7.95
C THR A 188 -0.43 -12.32 7.62
N LEU A 189 -0.05 -11.76 6.49
CA LEU A 189 -0.62 -10.53 5.92
C LEU A 189 -1.62 -10.90 4.83
N ARG A 190 -2.83 -10.36 4.94
CA ARG A 190 -3.90 -10.52 3.95
C ARG A 190 -4.56 -9.18 3.66
N ALA A 191 -4.82 -8.90 2.38
CA ALA A 191 -5.67 -7.81 1.92
C ALA A 191 -6.98 -8.40 1.40
N SER A 192 -8.05 -8.34 2.19
CA SER A 192 -9.35 -8.93 1.84
C SER A 192 -10.23 -7.93 1.10
N CYS A 193 -10.86 -8.39 0.02
CA CYS A 193 -11.76 -7.63 -0.82
C CYS A 193 -12.93 -8.50 -1.28
N ASP A 194 -14.17 -8.05 -1.04
CA ASP A 194 -15.39 -8.75 -1.45
C ASP A 194 -15.84 -8.39 -2.88
N ASN A 195 -15.26 -7.33 -3.47
CA ASN A 195 -15.57 -6.92 -4.82
C ASN A 195 -14.76 -7.73 -5.84
N GLU A 196 -15.44 -8.54 -6.65
CA GLU A 196 -14.81 -9.45 -7.61
C GLU A 196 -14.08 -8.69 -8.73
N THR A 197 -14.65 -7.59 -9.24
CA THR A 197 -14.01 -6.74 -10.26
C THR A 197 -12.66 -6.21 -9.75
N LEU A 198 -12.63 -5.75 -8.50
CA LEU A 198 -11.43 -5.20 -7.90
C LEU A 198 -10.41 -6.30 -7.56
N SER A 199 -10.86 -7.44 -7.02
CA SER A 199 -9.96 -8.52 -6.62
C SER A 199 -9.27 -9.21 -7.81
N ASN A 200 -9.87 -9.14 -9.00
CA ASN A 200 -9.29 -9.66 -10.24
C ASN A 200 -8.56 -8.59 -11.06
N ALA A 201 -8.48 -7.35 -10.59
CA ALA A 201 -7.88 -6.27 -11.35
C ALA A 201 -6.37 -6.50 -11.55
N GLN A 202 -5.94 -6.45 -12.80
CA GLN A 202 -4.53 -6.35 -13.14
C GLN A 202 -3.98 -4.96 -12.82
N TRP A 203 -4.81 -3.95 -13.08
CA TRP A 203 -4.49 -2.54 -12.82
C TRP A 203 -5.70 -1.87 -12.17
N ALA A 204 -5.46 -1.04 -11.16
CA ALA A 204 -6.46 -0.15 -10.62
C ALA A 204 -5.83 1.18 -10.20
N GLY A 205 -6.55 2.26 -10.40
CA GLY A 205 -6.22 3.59 -9.93
C GLY A 205 -7.43 4.30 -9.37
N GLY A 206 -7.22 5.14 -8.36
CA GLY A 206 -8.27 6.02 -7.84
C GLY A 206 -8.78 6.95 -8.93
N VAL A 207 -10.06 7.27 -8.89
CA VAL A 207 -10.69 8.28 -9.77
C VAL A 207 -11.62 9.15 -8.92
N GLY A 208 -11.93 10.34 -9.42
CA GLY A 208 -12.89 11.23 -8.76
C GLY A 208 -14.33 10.71 -8.87
N ASP A 209 -15.28 11.62 -8.68
CA ASP A 209 -16.70 11.29 -8.74
C ASP A 209 -17.12 10.72 -10.11
N ILE A 210 -17.93 9.69 -10.08
CA ILE A 210 -18.56 9.13 -11.29
C ILE A 210 -19.68 10.07 -11.73
N MET A 211 -19.42 10.82 -12.80
CA MET A 211 -20.34 11.84 -13.29
C MET A 211 -21.47 11.29 -14.16
N VAL A 212 -21.26 10.15 -14.81
CA VAL A 212 -22.25 9.48 -15.67
C VAL A 212 -22.27 7.99 -15.37
N LYS A 213 -23.45 7.44 -15.09
CA LYS A 213 -23.69 6.03 -14.83
C LYS A 213 -24.88 5.55 -15.67
N ASN A 214 -24.67 4.45 -16.42
CA ASN A 214 -25.67 3.83 -17.30
C ASN A 214 -26.16 4.74 -18.46
N GLY A 215 -25.32 5.63 -18.93
CA GLY A 215 -25.56 6.49 -20.10
C GLY A 215 -26.29 7.78 -19.76
#